data_63c7ed155653eb36e8a831330231b1a8
#
_entry.id   63c7ed155653eb36e8a831330231b1a8
#
_cell.length_a   1.000
_cell.length_b   1.000
_cell.length_c   1.000
_cell.angle_alpha   90.00
_cell.angle_beta   90.00
_cell.angle_gamma   90.00
#
_symmetry.space_group_name_H-M   'P 1'
#
loop_
_entity.id
_entity.type
_entity.pdbx_description
1 polymer ?
#
loop_
_entity_poly.entity_id
_entity_poly.type
_entity_poly.pdbx_seq_one_letter_code
_entity_poly.pdbx_strand_id
1 'polypeptide(L)'
;MIGLLVLLFGNIFPVAGEGIQNVPQVRIPLDESKRLDPGELAEKREGWYVTAIPLLSSDPVRGQGGGIRASLFFNGKKSDLYYEYEPYRSKVTLQLFQTNEGVKNHFIQFDSPYLFNTAFRFKSSLGLDYNPNSQYFGIGESSLGTLSYRPRNLPGVGQVGNASFDAYEASQSYIRPSRAASEITPTVSDQGYNQYLFNSTTLFNSIDYTFWKAFKWVVANEISKNIIGHSDGIWNPSKDPYWAGSIWETSVPNGESKLTEDYKAGKIRGYNGGEIVYLRAGIAYDTRDFEPDPDRGILVELNVANVSKHTGSNFDYNKVFFQTKYFYKILPSVFEELVFATRGALGYTSKGAPFSEVRYMWSLDGPMTGIGGLQTMRGYRQDRFVAPMVGFGSMELRWRFATFKIGDELFTLSLVPFYDVGRVWDSEKRINLQGYKHSWGGGLRIIWNQATVILIDFAKSREDTQMFVDFSHAF
;
A
#
# COMPACT_ATOMS: atom_id res chain seq x y z
N MET A 1 -0.15 20.14 -18.70
CA MET A 1 0.09 18.77 -18.14
C MET A 1 -0.81 17.71 -18.79
N ILE A 2 -2.11 17.95 -18.98
CA ILE A 2 -3.01 17.01 -19.70
C ILE A 2 -2.62 16.81 -21.17
N GLY A 3 -2.14 17.85 -21.87
CA GLY A 3 -1.68 17.76 -23.25
C GLY A 3 -0.43 16.88 -23.49
N LEU A 4 0.44 16.71 -22.48
CA LEU A 4 1.61 15.86 -22.58
C LEU A 4 1.24 14.36 -22.44
N LEU A 5 0.20 14.06 -21.65
CA LEU A 5 -0.33 12.70 -21.52
C LEU A 5 -0.97 12.21 -22.81
N VAL A 6 -1.71 13.07 -23.50
CA VAL A 6 -2.34 12.76 -24.80
C VAL A 6 -1.28 12.55 -25.89
N LEU A 7 -0.16 13.27 -25.85
CA LEU A 7 0.95 13.06 -26.78
C LEU A 7 1.73 11.77 -26.52
N LEU A 8 1.85 11.34 -25.26
CA LEU A 8 2.48 10.07 -24.92
C LEU A 8 1.59 8.86 -25.30
N PHE A 9 0.29 8.98 -25.18
CA PHE A 9 -0.63 7.89 -25.51
C PHE A 9 -1.07 7.88 -26.98
N GLY A 10 -1.07 9.04 -27.66
CA GLY A 10 -1.47 9.16 -29.06
C GLY A 10 -0.54 8.45 -30.06
N ASN A 11 0.73 8.21 -29.70
CA ASN A 11 1.71 7.54 -30.54
C ASN A 11 2.01 6.08 -30.14
N ILE A 12 1.37 5.55 -29.09
CA ILE A 12 1.63 4.18 -28.59
C ILE A 12 0.73 3.15 -29.29
N PHE A 13 -0.36 3.58 -29.90
CA PHE A 13 -1.24 2.69 -30.66
C PHE A 13 -0.90 2.75 -32.14
N PRO A 14 -0.36 1.69 -32.74
CA PRO A 14 -0.21 1.66 -34.19
C PRO A 14 -1.62 1.67 -34.81
N VAL A 15 -1.95 2.76 -35.50
CA VAL A 15 -3.00 2.73 -36.51
C VAL A 15 -2.62 1.60 -37.47
N ALA A 16 -3.56 0.71 -37.73
CA ALA A 16 -3.37 -0.40 -38.68
C ALA A 16 -3.06 0.18 -40.05
N GLY A 17 -1.78 0.34 -40.35
CA GLY A 17 -1.21 0.72 -41.64
C GLY A 17 -0.15 -0.30 -41.96
N GLU A 18 -0.34 -0.97 -43.10
CA GLU A 18 0.55 -1.96 -43.68
C GLU A 18 2.00 -1.43 -43.74
N GLY A 19 2.96 -2.28 -43.37
CA GLY A 19 4.34 -2.17 -43.83
C GLY A 19 5.38 -1.79 -42.79
N ILE A 20 5.62 -2.60 -41.75
CA ILE A 20 6.95 -2.72 -41.14
C ILE A 20 7.38 -4.18 -41.27
N GLN A 21 7.93 -4.52 -42.46
CA GLN A 21 8.69 -5.74 -42.62
C GLN A 21 10.11 -5.55 -42.09
N ASN A 22 10.57 -6.53 -41.27
CA ASN A 22 11.93 -6.71 -40.80
C ASN A 22 12.41 -5.80 -39.65
N VAL A 23 11.76 -5.87 -38.48
CA VAL A 23 12.49 -5.70 -37.23
C VAL A 23 13.14 -7.05 -36.89
N PRO A 24 14.47 -7.12 -36.61
CA PRO A 24 15.10 -8.38 -36.19
C PRO A 24 14.36 -8.88 -34.93
N GLN A 25 13.76 -10.05 -35.03
CA GLN A 25 13.16 -10.72 -33.87
C GLN A 25 14.32 -11.07 -32.94
N VAL A 26 14.58 -10.23 -31.95
CA VAL A 26 15.45 -10.60 -30.84
C VAL A 26 14.74 -11.78 -30.15
N ARG A 27 15.22 -12.98 -30.39
CA ARG A 27 14.75 -14.19 -29.71
C ARG A 27 15.18 -14.08 -28.24
N ILE A 28 14.32 -13.53 -27.43
CA ILE A 28 14.49 -13.58 -25.97
C ILE A 28 14.18 -15.03 -25.56
N PRO A 29 15.04 -15.67 -24.77
CA PRO A 29 14.75 -17.00 -24.26
C PRO A 29 13.49 -16.90 -23.39
N LEU A 30 12.39 -17.47 -23.90
CA LEU A 30 11.14 -17.60 -23.14
C LEU A 30 11.36 -18.59 -22.00
N ASP A 31 10.89 -18.24 -20.84
CA ASP A 31 10.92 -19.12 -19.67
C ASP A 31 9.67 -20.01 -19.67
N GLU A 32 9.84 -21.26 -20.04
CA GLU A 32 8.73 -22.24 -20.10
C GLU A 32 8.00 -22.38 -18.73
N SER A 33 8.65 -22.07 -17.62
CA SER A 33 8.00 -22.11 -16.31
C SER A 33 6.98 -20.99 -16.10
N LYS A 34 7.00 -19.96 -16.94
CA LYS A 34 6.05 -18.82 -16.96
C LYS A 34 4.98 -18.94 -18.05
N ARG A 35 4.97 -20.03 -18.77
CA ARG A 35 3.90 -20.31 -19.72
C ARG A 35 2.59 -20.46 -18.96
N LEU A 36 1.56 -19.78 -19.43
CA LEU A 36 0.21 -19.88 -18.88
C LEU A 36 -0.29 -21.33 -18.94
N ASP A 37 -1.07 -21.72 -17.95
CA ASP A 37 -1.67 -23.05 -17.91
C ASP A 37 -2.57 -23.27 -19.11
N PRO A 38 -2.66 -24.49 -19.68
CA PRO A 38 -3.57 -24.79 -20.80
C PRO A 38 -5.02 -24.37 -20.58
N GLY A 39 -5.51 -24.41 -19.33
CA GLY A 39 -6.84 -23.91 -18.95
C GLY A 39 -6.97 -22.41 -19.13
N GLU A 40 -5.99 -21.64 -18.65
CA GLU A 40 -5.93 -20.19 -18.79
C GLU A 40 -5.81 -19.75 -20.26
N LEU A 41 -4.99 -20.47 -21.02
CA LEU A 41 -4.85 -20.23 -22.47
C LEU A 41 -6.14 -20.48 -23.25
N ALA A 42 -6.91 -21.49 -22.87
CA ALA A 42 -8.18 -21.80 -23.51
C ALA A 42 -9.23 -20.68 -23.30
N GLU A 43 -9.20 -20.03 -22.15
CA GLU A 43 -10.11 -18.94 -21.78
C GLU A 43 -9.60 -17.55 -22.22
N LYS A 44 -8.32 -17.42 -22.57
CA LYS A 44 -7.72 -16.15 -22.97
C LYS A 44 -8.29 -15.66 -24.31
N ARG A 45 -8.93 -14.48 -24.26
CA ARG A 45 -9.57 -13.85 -25.44
C ARG A 45 -8.52 -13.06 -26.24
N GLU A 46 -8.61 -13.13 -27.58
CA GLU A 46 -7.83 -12.26 -28.46
C GLU A 46 -8.39 -10.84 -28.50
N GLY A 47 -7.52 -9.87 -28.82
CA GLY A 47 -7.89 -8.49 -29.02
C GLY A 47 -8.19 -7.73 -27.72
N TRP A 48 -9.21 -6.88 -27.78
CA TRP A 48 -9.59 -6.00 -26.68
C TRP A 48 -10.75 -6.56 -25.88
N TYR A 49 -10.69 -6.44 -24.57
CA TYR A 49 -11.84 -6.67 -23.71
C TYR A 49 -11.79 -5.79 -22.45
N VAL A 50 -12.94 -5.59 -21.85
CA VAL A 50 -13.09 -4.77 -20.63
C VAL A 50 -13.58 -5.64 -19.50
N THR A 51 -12.99 -5.43 -18.32
CA THR A 51 -13.52 -5.96 -17.05
C THR A 51 -13.82 -4.80 -16.11
N ALA A 52 -14.83 -4.96 -15.29
CA ALA A 52 -15.13 -4.02 -14.22
C ALA A 52 -15.54 -4.80 -12.99
N ILE A 53 -14.91 -4.48 -11.86
CA ILE A 53 -15.22 -5.08 -10.56
C ILE A 53 -15.63 -4.01 -9.58
N PRO A 54 -16.70 -4.22 -8.80
CA PRO A 54 -17.01 -3.37 -7.67
C PRO A 54 -15.94 -3.55 -6.60
N LEU A 55 -15.53 -2.47 -5.95
CA LEU A 55 -14.61 -2.49 -4.82
C LEU A 55 -15.40 -2.28 -3.54
N LEU A 56 -15.12 -3.10 -2.54
CA LEU A 56 -15.62 -2.94 -1.18
C LEU A 56 -14.43 -3.04 -0.24
N SER A 57 -14.36 -2.15 0.73
CA SER A 57 -13.30 -2.18 1.74
C SER A 57 -13.85 -1.80 3.10
N SER A 58 -13.30 -2.40 4.13
CA SER A 58 -13.51 -1.99 5.52
C SER A 58 -12.17 -1.96 6.21
N ASP A 59 -11.83 -0.80 6.75
CA ASP A 59 -10.57 -0.54 7.44
C ASP A 59 -10.87 0.30 8.69
N PRO A 60 -10.26 0.00 9.84
CA PRO A 60 -10.53 0.70 11.10
C PRO A 60 -10.21 2.21 11.08
N VAL A 61 -9.32 2.65 10.19
CA VAL A 61 -8.90 4.06 10.07
C VAL A 61 -9.58 4.74 8.88
N ARG A 62 -9.69 4.01 7.76
CA ARG A 62 -10.20 4.55 6.50
C ARG A 62 -11.71 4.49 6.40
N GLY A 63 -12.36 3.71 7.27
CA GLY A 63 -13.80 3.48 7.26
C GLY A 63 -14.24 2.44 6.25
N GLN A 64 -15.54 2.41 6.00
CA GLN A 64 -16.17 1.55 5.00
C GLN A 64 -16.21 2.27 3.66
N GLY A 65 -15.73 1.60 2.62
CA GLY A 65 -15.60 2.19 1.30
C GLY A 65 -16.17 1.35 0.19
N GLY A 66 -16.45 2.04 -0.90
CA GLY A 66 -16.89 1.43 -2.14
C GLY A 66 -16.33 2.16 -3.35
N GLY A 67 -16.31 1.45 -4.46
CA GLY A 67 -15.79 2.01 -5.70
C GLY A 67 -15.92 1.06 -6.87
N ILE A 68 -15.23 1.40 -7.94
CA ILE A 68 -15.14 0.59 -9.14
C ILE A 68 -13.70 0.58 -9.64
N ARG A 69 -13.24 -0.61 -10.08
CA ARG A 69 -12.01 -0.76 -10.84
C ARG A 69 -12.35 -1.34 -12.20
N ALA A 70 -12.14 -0.55 -13.24
CA ALA A 70 -12.33 -0.98 -14.62
C ALA A 70 -10.96 -1.16 -15.28
N SER A 71 -10.79 -2.24 -16.03
CA SER A 71 -9.57 -2.53 -16.78
C SER A 71 -9.89 -2.81 -18.22
N LEU A 72 -9.22 -2.10 -19.12
CA LEU A 72 -9.20 -2.35 -20.55
C LEU A 72 -7.94 -3.14 -20.87
N PHE A 73 -8.13 -4.36 -21.35
CA PHE A 73 -7.06 -5.28 -21.73
C PHE A 73 -6.90 -5.32 -23.23
N PHE A 74 -5.67 -5.42 -23.67
CA PHE A 74 -5.31 -5.80 -25.02
C PHE A 74 -4.39 -7.02 -24.95
N ASN A 75 -4.87 -8.16 -25.49
CA ASN A 75 -4.15 -9.43 -25.42
C ASN A 75 -3.34 -9.74 -26.69
N GLY A 76 -3.54 -9.00 -27.78
CA GLY A 76 -2.94 -9.35 -29.08
C GLY A 76 -3.66 -10.53 -29.75
N LYS A 77 -2.92 -11.25 -30.58
CA LYS A 77 -3.40 -12.41 -31.34
C LYS A 77 -2.72 -13.69 -30.83
N LYS A 78 -3.36 -14.83 -30.96
CA LYS A 78 -2.78 -16.16 -30.65
C LYS A 78 -1.47 -16.43 -31.38
N SER A 79 -1.26 -15.80 -32.54
CA SER A 79 0.00 -15.89 -33.29
C SER A 79 1.14 -15.06 -32.75
N ASP A 80 0.89 -14.19 -31.75
CA ASP A 80 1.93 -13.33 -31.16
C ASP A 80 2.85 -14.16 -30.25
N LEU A 81 4.16 -13.90 -30.34
CA LEU A 81 5.21 -14.68 -29.67
C LEU A 81 5.01 -14.82 -28.15
N TYR A 82 4.50 -13.79 -27.49
CA TYR A 82 4.31 -13.76 -26.04
C TYR A 82 2.90 -14.10 -25.59
N TYR A 83 1.99 -14.41 -26.50
CA TYR A 83 0.59 -14.66 -26.18
C TYR A 83 0.40 -15.73 -25.09
N GLU A 84 1.24 -16.76 -25.11
CA GLU A 84 1.19 -17.87 -24.16
C GLU A 84 1.95 -17.61 -22.85
N TYR A 85 2.71 -16.51 -22.75
CA TYR A 85 3.60 -16.21 -21.63
C TYR A 85 3.21 -14.96 -20.83
N GLU A 86 2.20 -14.25 -21.26
CA GLU A 86 1.75 -13.01 -20.62
C GLU A 86 0.25 -13.04 -20.33
N PRO A 87 -0.21 -12.56 -19.18
CA PRO A 87 -1.65 -12.48 -18.90
C PRO A 87 -2.36 -11.50 -19.83
N TYR A 88 -1.67 -10.47 -20.30
CA TYR A 88 -2.13 -9.46 -21.26
C TYR A 88 -0.92 -8.79 -21.91
N ARG A 89 -1.08 -8.26 -23.12
CA ARG A 89 -0.04 -7.50 -23.81
C ARG A 89 0.05 -6.06 -23.31
N SER A 90 -1.07 -5.43 -23.07
CA SER A 90 -1.16 -4.16 -22.36
C SER A 90 -2.49 -4.02 -21.64
N LYS A 91 -2.49 -3.23 -20.58
CA LYS A 91 -3.64 -2.99 -19.73
C LYS A 91 -3.70 -1.54 -19.31
N VAL A 92 -4.87 -0.93 -19.42
CA VAL A 92 -5.19 0.35 -18.78
C VAL A 92 -6.19 0.08 -17.67
N THR A 93 -5.88 0.49 -16.45
CA THR A 93 -6.76 0.35 -15.29
C THR A 93 -7.16 1.72 -14.77
N LEU A 94 -8.44 1.93 -14.57
CA LEU A 94 -9.01 3.08 -13.88
C LEU A 94 -9.62 2.60 -12.56
N GLN A 95 -9.29 3.26 -11.46
CA GLN A 95 -9.93 3.07 -10.16
C GLN A 95 -10.53 4.36 -9.66
N LEU A 96 -11.77 4.27 -9.20
CA LEU A 96 -12.46 5.29 -8.42
C LEU A 96 -12.92 4.63 -7.11
N PHE A 97 -12.43 5.10 -5.99
CA PHE A 97 -12.73 4.55 -4.67
C PHE A 97 -12.89 5.66 -3.63
N GLN A 98 -13.91 5.53 -2.78
CA GLN A 98 -14.17 6.47 -1.70
C GLN A 98 -14.77 5.76 -0.48
N THR A 99 -14.51 6.30 0.73
CA THR A 99 -15.08 5.79 1.98
C THR A 99 -16.02 6.79 2.63
N ASN A 100 -16.82 6.30 3.60
CA ASN A 100 -17.68 7.13 4.45
C ASN A 100 -16.89 8.11 5.33
N GLU A 101 -15.62 7.80 5.64
CA GLU A 101 -14.69 8.67 6.37
C GLU A 101 -13.96 9.67 5.46
N GLY A 102 -14.40 9.82 4.21
CA GLY A 102 -13.88 10.81 3.27
C GLY A 102 -12.57 10.44 2.58
N VAL A 103 -12.04 9.25 2.79
CA VAL A 103 -10.84 8.77 2.07
C VAL A 103 -11.18 8.61 0.59
N LYS A 104 -10.27 9.07 -0.29
CA LYS A 104 -10.38 8.91 -1.75
C LYS A 104 -9.09 8.32 -2.27
N ASN A 105 -9.20 7.28 -3.08
CA ASN A 105 -8.06 6.69 -3.78
C ASN A 105 -8.45 6.47 -5.24
N HIS A 106 -7.97 7.36 -6.10
CA HIS A 106 -8.28 7.37 -7.52
C HIS A 106 -6.98 7.22 -8.31
N PHE A 107 -6.95 6.35 -9.30
CA PHE A 107 -5.80 6.26 -10.18
C PHE A 107 -6.18 5.83 -11.60
N ILE A 108 -5.30 6.16 -12.52
CA ILE A 108 -5.21 5.55 -13.84
C ILE A 108 -3.82 4.95 -13.98
N GLN A 109 -3.75 3.73 -14.46
CA GLN A 109 -2.50 2.97 -14.62
C GLN A 109 -2.45 2.33 -16.00
N PHE A 110 -1.29 2.43 -16.63
CA PHE A 110 -0.91 1.67 -17.82
C PHE A 110 0.14 0.64 -17.44
N ASP A 111 0.03 -0.57 -17.99
CA ASP A 111 0.99 -1.66 -17.80
C ASP A 111 1.14 -2.45 -19.09
N SER A 112 2.38 -2.69 -19.52
CA SER A 112 2.73 -3.49 -20.69
C SER A 112 3.92 -4.39 -20.38
N PRO A 113 3.70 -5.70 -20.16
CA PRO A 113 4.74 -6.66 -19.76
C PRO A 113 5.87 -6.84 -20.78
N TYR A 114 5.54 -6.83 -22.08
CA TYR A 114 6.53 -7.02 -23.15
C TYR A 114 6.42 -5.87 -24.15
N LEU A 115 6.82 -4.69 -23.70
CA LEU A 115 6.72 -3.47 -24.51
C LEU A 115 7.46 -3.63 -25.84
N PHE A 116 6.76 -3.38 -26.95
CA PHE A 116 7.31 -3.51 -28.33
C PHE A 116 7.91 -4.88 -28.65
N ASN A 117 7.38 -5.98 -28.10
CA ASN A 117 7.92 -7.34 -28.26
C ASN A 117 9.35 -7.51 -27.73
N THR A 118 9.70 -6.78 -26.68
CA THR A 118 10.97 -6.91 -25.97
C THR A 118 10.75 -7.50 -24.59
N ALA A 119 11.80 -7.84 -23.85
CA ALA A 119 11.69 -8.27 -22.45
C ALA A 119 11.51 -7.08 -21.47
N PHE A 120 11.28 -5.87 -21.96
CA PHE A 120 11.01 -4.71 -21.13
C PHE A 120 9.53 -4.65 -20.76
N ARG A 121 9.24 -4.50 -19.48
CA ARG A 121 7.93 -4.10 -18.98
C ARG A 121 7.94 -2.61 -18.68
N PHE A 122 6.89 -1.94 -19.05
CA PHE A 122 6.67 -0.53 -18.70
C PHE A 122 5.39 -0.37 -17.92
N LYS A 123 5.48 0.32 -16.78
CA LYS A 123 4.33 0.73 -15.98
C LYS A 123 4.33 2.25 -15.81
N SER A 124 3.15 2.86 -15.91
CA SER A 124 2.93 4.27 -15.60
C SER A 124 1.63 4.42 -14.86
N SER A 125 1.60 5.24 -13.81
CA SER A 125 0.37 5.53 -13.09
C SER A 125 0.32 6.98 -12.63
N LEU A 126 -0.89 7.55 -12.69
CA LEU A 126 -1.23 8.83 -12.07
C LEU A 126 -2.28 8.55 -11.01
N GLY A 127 -1.96 8.87 -9.76
CA GLY A 127 -2.80 8.60 -8.60
C GLY A 127 -3.10 9.85 -7.78
N LEU A 128 -4.27 9.83 -7.15
CA LEU A 128 -4.70 10.76 -6.11
C LEU A 128 -5.02 9.93 -4.87
N ASP A 129 -4.31 10.20 -3.78
CA ASP A 129 -4.57 9.63 -2.46
C ASP A 129 -4.92 10.77 -1.50
N TYR A 130 -6.16 10.76 -1.01
CA TYR A 130 -6.67 11.72 -0.07
C TYR A 130 -7.19 11.00 1.15
N ASN A 131 -6.53 11.17 2.29
CA ASN A 131 -6.90 10.56 3.56
C ASN A 131 -6.97 11.61 4.67
N PRO A 132 -8.17 12.04 5.09
CA PRO A 132 -8.34 13.01 6.16
C PRO A 132 -8.04 12.43 7.55
N ASN A 133 -7.98 11.11 7.69
CA ASN A 133 -7.86 10.38 8.94
C ASN A 133 -6.52 9.66 9.08
N SER A 134 -5.47 10.11 8.38
CA SER A 134 -4.13 9.57 8.55
C SER A 134 -3.68 9.73 9.99
N GLN A 135 -3.00 8.71 10.52
CA GLN A 135 -2.60 8.68 11.93
C GLN A 135 -1.09 8.88 12.11
N TYR A 136 -0.72 9.59 13.17
CA TYR A 136 0.65 9.84 13.55
C TYR A 136 0.86 9.56 15.03
N PHE A 137 1.66 8.54 15.35
CA PHE A 137 1.96 8.10 16.72
C PHE A 137 3.37 8.50 17.17
N GLY A 138 4.07 9.33 16.39
CA GLY A 138 5.47 9.68 16.58
C GLY A 138 6.42 8.85 15.71
N ILE A 139 7.69 9.23 15.73
CA ILE A 139 8.76 8.54 14.99
C ILE A 139 9.81 8.04 15.99
N GLY A 140 10.32 6.84 15.75
CA GLY A 140 11.39 6.23 16.51
C GLY A 140 10.96 5.09 17.42
N GLU A 141 11.93 4.50 18.13
CA GLU A 141 11.71 3.40 19.07
C GLU A 141 10.75 3.77 20.21
N SER A 142 10.60 5.07 20.52
CA SER A 142 9.60 5.55 21.48
C SER A 142 8.17 5.17 21.10
N SER A 143 7.88 4.98 19.80
CA SER A 143 6.57 4.53 19.32
C SER A 143 6.24 3.10 19.76
N LEU A 144 7.24 2.27 20.10
CA LEU A 144 7.05 0.91 20.62
C LEU A 144 6.46 0.86 22.03
N GLY A 145 6.43 1.97 22.74
CA GLY A 145 5.82 2.06 24.06
C GLY A 145 4.32 1.81 24.02
N THR A 146 3.74 1.57 25.20
CA THR A 146 2.28 1.52 25.38
C THR A 146 1.69 2.87 24.99
N LEU A 147 0.56 2.85 24.28
CA LEU A 147 -0.20 4.06 24.00
C LEU A 147 -0.54 4.77 25.30
N SER A 148 -0.25 6.05 25.37
CA SER A 148 -0.53 6.86 26.55
C SER A 148 -0.86 8.28 26.11
N TYR A 149 -1.87 8.85 26.74
CA TYR A 149 -2.30 10.20 26.52
C TYR A 149 -2.35 10.98 27.82
N ARG A 150 -1.87 12.21 27.82
CA ARG A 150 -1.99 13.10 28.96
C ARG A 150 -3.02 14.17 28.62
N PRO A 151 -4.20 14.16 29.26
CA PRO A 151 -5.17 15.23 29.09
C PRO A 151 -4.53 16.58 29.39
N ARG A 152 -4.59 17.49 28.41
CA ARG A 152 -4.07 18.85 28.59
C ARG A 152 -5.06 19.67 29.40
N ASN A 153 -4.55 20.58 30.18
CA ASN A 153 -5.33 21.53 31.00
C ASN A 153 -6.19 20.91 32.12
N LEU A 154 -5.87 19.70 32.57
CA LEU A 154 -6.37 19.14 33.81
C LEU A 154 -5.26 19.16 34.88
N PRO A 155 -5.28 20.12 35.79
CA PRO A 155 -4.35 20.10 36.93
C PRO A 155 -4.55 18.82 37.73
N GLY A 156 -3.47 18.05 37.94
CA GLY A 156 -3.50 16.85 38.76
C GLY A 156 -3.81 15.53 38.04
N VAL A 157 -4.15 15.53 36.75
CA VAL A 157 -4.29 14.29 35.97
C VAL A 157 -2.94 13.92 35.37
N GLY A 158 -2.41 12.77 35.77
CA GLY A 158 -1.19 12.20 35.22
C GLY A 158 -1.40 11.62 33.85
N GLN A 159 -0.31 11.16 33.24
CA GLN A 159 -0.36 10.40 31.99
C GLN A 159 -1.15 9.08 32.21
N VAL A 160 -2.18 8.83 31.42
CA VAL A 160 -2.95 7.61 31.47
C VAL A 160 -2.35 6.64 30.45
N GLY A 161 -1.77 5.53 30.92
CA GLY A 161 -1.37 4.43 30.08
C GLY A 161 -2.60 3.62 29.71
N ASN A 162 -2.78 3.33 28.43
CA ASN A 162 -3.95 2.60 27.91
C ASN A 162 -3.50 1.23 27.40
N ALA A 163 -4.16 0.18 27.87
CA ALA A 163 -3.88 -1.21 27.46
C ALA A 163 -4.41 -1.53 26.06
N SER A 164 -5.42 -0.81 25.58
CA SER A 164 -6.05 -0.99 24.26
C SER A 164 -6.16 0.32 23.51
N PHE A 165 -6.31 0.23 22.20
CA PHE A 165 -6.53 1.38 21.33
C PHE A 165 -7.85 2.10 21.65
N ASP A 166 -8.92 1.37 21.91
CA ASP A 166 -10.23 1.94 22.29
C ASP A 166 -10.13 2.75 23.58
N ALA A 167 -9.41 2.23 24.59
CA ALA A 167 -9.18 2.96 25.83
C ALA A 167 -8.33 4.23 25.61
N TYR A 168 -7.39 4.16 24.67
CA TYR A 168 -6.59 5.31 24.28
C TYR A 168 -7.42 6.38 23.57
N GLU A 169 -8.29 6.01 22.61
CA GLU A 169 -9.22 6.94 21.97
C GLU A 169 -10.21 7.53 22.99
N ALA A 170 -10.77 6.71 23.85
CA ALA A 170 -11.68 7.17 24.90
C ALA A 170 -10.99 8.20 25.83
N SER A 171 -9.69 8.04 26.11
CA SER A 171 -8.94 9.03 26.92
C SER A 171 -8.79 10.39 26.24
N GLN A 172 -8.84 10.43 24.91
CA GLN A 172 -8.78 11.66 24.11
C GLN A 172 -10.15 12.35 23.98
N SER A 173 -11.24 11.61 24.18
CA SER A 173 -12.60 12.13 24.13
C SER A 173 -12.98 13.01 25.32
N TYR A 174 -11.97 13.42 26.09
CA TYR A 174 -12.21 14.21 27.28
C TYR A 174 -12.81 15.58 26.96
N ILE A 175 -13.91 15.90 27.62
CA ILE A 175 -14.66 17.14 27.51
C ILE A 175 -14.00 18.19 28.40
N ARG A 176 -13.49 19.26 27.82
CA ARG A 176 -12.98 20.41 28.59
C ARG A 176 -14.14 21.39 28.84
N PRO A 177 -14.39 21.78 30.10
CA PRO A 177 -15.29 22.89 30.36
C PRO A 177 -14.69 24.18 29.77
N SER A 178 -15.49 24.92 29.01
CA SER A 178 -15.10 26.27 28.54
C SER A 178 -14.92 27.21 29.73
N ARG A 179 -13.98 28.14 29.60
CA ARG A 179 -13.69 29.15 30.65
C ARG A 179 -14.76 30.23 30.83
N ALA A 180 -15.69 30.35 29.93
CA ALA A 180 -16.72 31.39 29.98
C ALA A 180 -18.04 30.80 30.48
N ALA A 181 -18.42 31.17 31.70
CA ALA A 181 -19.63 30.74 32.38
C ALA A 181 -20.95 31.20 31.72
N SER A 182 -20.91 31.84 30.53
CA SER A 182 -22.06 32.44 29.88
C SER A 182 -22.38 31.86 28.47
N GLU A 183 -21.58 30.96 27.97
CA GLU A 183 -21.85 30.33 26.66
C GLU A 183 -22.28 28.88 26.86
N ILE A 184 -23.30 28.48 26.09
CA ILE A 184 -23.65 27.06 25.90
C ILE A 184 -22.39 26.39 25.36
N THR A 185 -21.68 25.74 26.26
CA THR A 185 -20.31 25.33 26.08
C THR A 185 -20.17 24.25 25.03
N PRO A 186 -19.50 24.51 23.91
CA PRO A 186 -19.03 23.45 23.07
C PRO A 186 -17.98 22.61 23.83
N THR A 187 -18.18 21.33 23.83
CA THR A 187 -17.26 20.36 24.42
C THR A 187 -16.03 20.22 23.56
N VAL A 188 -14.85 20.50 24.06
CA VAL A 188 -13.58 20.34 23.34
C VAL A 188 -13.12 18.91 23.49
N SER A 189 -12.92 18.23 22.37
CA SER A 189 -12.37 16.89 22.33
C SER A 189 -10.94 16.92 21.78
N ASP A 190 -10.07 16.06 22.30
CA ASP A 190 -8.72 15.84 21.75
C ASP A 190 -8.67 14.60 20.85
N GLN A 191 -9.81 14.12 20.33
CA GLN A 191 -9.91 12.94 19.44
C GLN A 191 -9.04 13.04 18.19
N GLY A 192 -8.78 14.26 17.71
CA GLY A 192 -7.87 14.51 16.59
C GLY A 192 -6.38 14.55 16.94
N TYR A 193 -5.99 14.23 18.19
CA TYR A 193 -4.60 14.37 18.63
C TYR A 193 -3.58 13.64 17.75
N ASN A 194 -3.93 12.45 17.26
CA ASN A 194 -3.09 11.65 16.38
C ASN A 194 -3.42 11.78 14.88
N GLN A 195 -4.44 12.57 14.53
CA GLN A 195 -4.92 12.64 13.16
C GLN A 195 -4.28 13.80 12.39
N TYR A 196 -4.12 13.58 11.09
CA TYR A 196 -3.73 14.60 10.12
C TYR A 196 -4.31 14.27 8.75
N LEU A 197 -4.50 15.29 7.92
CA LEU A 197 -4.82 15.10 6.51
C LEU A 197 -3.56 14.77 5.74
N PHE A 198 -3.62 13.73 4.94
CA PHE A 198 -2.66 13.43 3.90
C PHE A 198 -3.32 13.52 2.53
N ASN A 199 -2.84 14.40 1.66
CA ASN A 199 -3.29 14.52 0.28
C ASN A 199 -2.07 14.45 -0.63
N SER A 200 -2.04 13.45 -1.52
CA SER A 200 -0.93 13.20 -2.44
C SER A 200 -1.43 13.04 -3.86
N THR A 201 -0.77 13.73 -4.78
CA THR A 201 -0.89 13.48 -6.22
C THR A 201 0.44 12.93 -6.70
N THR A 202 0.42 11.73 -7.27
CA THR A 202 1.63 10.99 -7.60
C THR A 202 1.61 10.54 -9.07
N LEU A 203 2.69 10.87 -9.80
CA LEU A 203 3.01 10.30 -11.10
C LEU A 203 4.17 9.32 -10.91
N PHE A 204 3.93 8.06 -11.23
CA PHE A 204 4.92 6.99 -11.14
C PHE A 204 5.17 6.39 -12.52
N ASN A 205 6.44 6.12 -12.85
CA ASN A 205 6.83 5.39 -14.05
C ASN A 205 7.92 4.40 -13.71
N SER A 206 7.88 3.20 -14.29
CA SER A 206 8.93 2.21 -14.14
C SER A 206 9.18 1.46 -15.43
N ILE A 207 10.43 1.07 -15.62
CA ILE A 207 10.85 0.11 -16.64
C ILE A 207 11.56 -1.01 -15.90
N ASP A 208 11.14 -2.23 -16.15
CA ASP A 208 11.83 -3.42 -15.68
C ASP A 208 12.20 -4.34 -16.84
N TYR A 209 13.22 -5.15 -16.63
CA TYR A 209 13.71 -6.11 -17.60
C TYR A 209 14.07 -7.41 -16.90
N THR A 210 13.54 -8.51 -17.43
CA THR A 210 13.83 -9.85 -16.92
C THR A 210 14.95 -10.48 -17.74
N PHE A 211 16.00 -10.93 -17.06
CA PHE A 211 17.14 -11.64 -17.64
C PHE A 211 17.42 -12.94 -16.85
N TRP A 212 18.13 -13.89 -17.46
CA TRP A 212 18.40 -15.20 -16.85
C TRP A 212 17.18 -15.84 -16.20
N LYS A 213 16.04 -15.79 -16.92
CA LYS A 213 14.76 -16.42 -16.52
C LYS A 213 14.08 -15.82 -15.29
N ALA A 214 14.79 -15.57 -14.20
CA ALA A 214 14.23 -15.20 -12.92
C ALA A 214 14.77 -13.87 -12.37
N PHE A 215 15.87 -13.34 -12.90
CA PHE A 215 16.44 -12.09 -12.45
C PHE A 215 15.79 -10.91 -13.18
N LYS A 216 15.44 -9.91 -12.40
CA LYS A 216 14.88 -8.64 -12.90
C LYS A 216 15.72 -7.48 -12.39
N TRP A 217 15.90 -6.45 -13.21
CA TRP A 217 16.23 -5.13 -12.72
C TRP A 217 15.09 -4.18 -13.01
N VAL A 218 14.96 -3.17 -12.19
CA VAL A 218 13.96 -2.12 -12.34
C VAL A 218 14.59 -0.75 -12.15
N VAL A 219 14.18 0.20 -12.96
CA VAL A 219 14.42 1.63 -12.76
C VAL A 219 13.08 2.33 -12.76
N ALA A 220 12.89 3.22 -11.81
CA ALA A 220 11.63 3.96 -11.70
C ALA A 220 11.88 5.41 -11.30
N ASN A 221 10.95 6.26 -11.69
CA ASN A 221 10.82 7.59 -11.14
C ASN A 221 9.41 7.81 -10.59
N GLU A 222 9.33 8.61 -9.53
CA GLU A 222 8.07 9.03 -8.95
C GLU A 222 8.14 10.52 -8.65
N ILE A 223 7.12 11.23 -9.05
CA ILE A 223 6.95 12.66 -8.74
C ILE A 223 5.67 12.78 -7.93
N SER A 224 5.78 13.21 -6.68
CA SER A 224 4.63 13.39 -5.81
C SER A 224 4.59 14.79 -5.23
N LYS A 225 3.38 15.32 -5.11
CA LYS A 225 3.07 16.52 -4.38
C LYS A 225 2.23 16.14 -3.18
N ASN A 226 2.82 16.27 -1.99
CA ASN A 226 2.19 15.95 -0.71
C ASN A 226 1.74 17.24 -0.02
N ILE A 227 0.49 17.26 0.42
CA ILE A 227 -0.09 18.33 1.24
C ILE A 227 -0.53 17.72 2.55
N ILE A 228 -0.07 18.31 3.66
CA ILE A 228 -0.40 17.89 5.02
C ILE A 228 -1.30 18.95 5.64
N GLY A 229 -2.47 18.52 6.09
CA GLY A 229 -3.35 19.34 6.92
C GLY A 229 -3.23 18.96 8.39
N HIS A 230 -3.38 19.92 9.28
CA HIS A 230 -3.20 19.73 10.73
C HIS A 230 -4.55 19.76 11.44
N SER A 231 -4.67 18.99 12.49
CA SER A 231 -5.84 19.00 13.38
C SER A 231 -5.80 20.10 14.44
N ASP A 232 -4.79 21.00 14.39
CA ASP A 232 -4.67 22.11 15.32
C ASP A 232 -5.59 23.27 14.98
N GLY A 233 -6.29 23.78 15.98
CA GLY A 233 -7.11 24.97 15.82
C GLY A 233 -8.46 24.73 15.11
N ILE A 234 -9.12 25.83 14.75
CA ILE A 234 -10.40 25.81 14.06
C ILE A 234 -10.14 25.57 12.56
N TRP A 235 -10.49 24.39 12.10
CA TRP A 235 -10.60 24.15 10.67
C TRP A 235 -11.91 24.72 10.14
N ASN A 236 -11.85 25.53 9.09
CA ASN A 236 -13.04 26.06 8.44
C ASN A 236 -13.26 25.34 7.10
N PRO A 237 -14.14 24.33 7.04
CA PRO A 237 -14.38 23.54 5.84
C PRO A 237 -14.96 24.38 4.67
N SER A 238 -15.57 25.53 4.94
CA SER A 238 -16.08 26.43 3.89
C SER A 238 -14.97 27.14 3.11
N LYS A 239 -13.75 27.18 3.64
CA LYS A 239 -12.57 27.80 2.99
C LYS A 239 -11.70 26.79 2.26
N ASP A 240 -11.87 25.51 2.55
CA ASP A 240 -11.12 24.44 1.87
C ASP A 240 -12.09 23.45 1.24
N PRO A 241 -12.23 23.48 -0.11
CA PRO A 241 -13.16 22.62 -0.84
C PRO A 241 -12.83 21.11 -0.71
N TYR A 242 -11.63 20.76 -0.22
CA TYR A 242 -11.23 19.36 -0.05
C TYR A 242 -11.77 18.72 1.24
N TRP A 243 -12.31 19.53 2.18
CA TRP A 243 -12.78 19.06 3.48
C TRP A 243 -14.31 18.98 3.62
N ALA A 244 -15.06 19.27 2.58
CA ALA A 244 -16.52 19.20 2.63
C ALA A 244 -16.99 17.81 3.08
N GLY A 245 -17.65 17.73 4.24
CA GLY A 245 -18.16 16.50 4.84
C GLY A 245 -17.21 15.78 5.80
N SER A 246 -16.18 16.45 6.31
CA SER A 246 -15.31 15.86 7.33
C SER A 246 -15.90 15.94 8.75
N ILE A 247 -15.51 15.01 9.62
CA ILE A 247 -15.90 14.97 11.05
C ILE A 247 -15.47 16.22 11.85
N TRP A 248 -14.69 17.11 11.26
CA TRP A 248 -14.14 18.32 11.84
C TRP A 248 -15.08 19.54 11.78
N GLU A 249 -16.25 19.41 11.14
CA GLU A 249 -17.20 20.54 10.94
C GLU A 249 -17.73 21.15 12.25
N THR A 250 -17.67 20.40 13.35
CA THR A 250 -18.19 20.83 14.64
C THR A 250 -17.10 21.21 15.64
N SER A 251 -15.84 21.24 15.23
CA SER A 251 -14.75 21.32 16.19
C SER A 251 -14.50 22.73 16.70
N VAL A 252 -14.66 22.87 17.96
CA VAL A 252 -13.98 23.84 18.83
C VAL A 252 -12.47 23.67 18.68
N PRO A 253 -11.64 24.73 18.87
CA PRO A 253 -10.20 24.62 18.77
C PRO A 253 -9.65 23.48 19.60
N ASN A 254 -9.13 22.46 18.92
CA ASN A 254 -8.41 21.38 19.57
C ASN A 254 -7.09 21.92 20.11
N GLY A 255 -6.54 21.24 21.12
CA GLY A 255 -5.14 21.45 21.49
C GLY A 255 -4.23 21.08 20.32
N GLU A 256 -2.93 21.27 20.51
CA GLU A 256 -1.94 20.88 19.52
C GLU A 256 -1.96 19.36 19.31
N SER A 257 -1.89 18.95 18.04
CA SER A 257 -1.76 17.54 17.67
C SER A 257 -0.37 16.99 18.04
N LYS A 258 -0.26 15.65 18.11
CA LYS A 258 1.03 14.98 18.27
C LYS A 258 2.03 15.37 17.19
N LEU A 259 1.53 15.55 15.96
CA LEU A 259 2.33 16.00 14.83
C LEU A 259 2.92 17.39 15.06
N THR A 260 2.11 18.33 15.54
CA THR A 260 2.53 19.70 15.85
C THR A 260 3.52 19.75 17.02
N GLU A 261 3.30 18.95 18.06
CA GLU A 261 4.25 18.83 19.17
C GLU A 261 5.63 18.38 18.70
N ASP A 262 5.68 17.32 17.90
CA ASP A 262 6.95 16.78 17.42
C ASP A 262 7.62 17.70 16.40
N TYR A 263 6.84 18.47 15.62
CA TYR A 263 7.39 19.52 14.76
C TYR A 263 8.04 20.65 15.58
N LYS A 264 7.34 21.19 16.57
CA LYS A 264 7.87 22.25 17.47
C LYS A 264 9.09 21.77 18.25
N ALA A 265 9.13 20.48 18.59
CA ALA A 265 10.28 19.86 19.23
C ALA A 265 11.45 19.55 18.26
N GLY A 266 11.32 19.87 16.97
CA GLY A 266 12.35 19.63 15.96
C GLY A 266 12.59 18.16 15.61
N LYS A 267 11.66 17.27 15.98
CA LYS A 267 11.81 15.82 15.74
C LYS A 267 11.46 15.41 14.31
N ILE A 268 10.63 16.19 13.62
CA ILE A 268 10.13 15.89 12.27
C ILE A 268 10.40 17.03 11.29
N ARG A 269 10.41 16.67 10.00
CA ARG A 269 10.46 17.58 8.86
C ARG A 269 9.25 17.36 7.96
N GLY A 270 8.99 18.33 7.07
CA GLY A 270 7.90 18.23 6.11
C GLY A 270 6.50 18.35 6.72
N TYR A 271 6.40 19.17 7.78
CA TYR A 271 5.15 19.41 8.52
C TYR A 271 3.97 19.83 7.62
N ASN A 272 4.22 20.63 6.58
CA ASN A 272 3.21 21.06 5.60
C ASN A 272 3.19 20.21 4.32
N GLY A 273 3.97 19.14 4.26
CA GLY A 273 4.18 18.37 3.04
C GLY A 273 5.32 18.89 2.19
N GLY A 274 5.21 18.74 0.87
CA GLY A 274 6.20 19.20 -0.09
C GLY A 274 6.22 18.36 -1.37
N GLU A 275 7.06 18.77 -2.30
CA GLU A 275 7.28 18.05 -3.56
C GLU A 275 8.45 17.06 -3.40
N ILE A 276 8.24 15.85 -3.88
CA ILE A 276 9.19 14.74 -3.75
C ILE A 276 9.39 14.12 -5.13
N VAL A 277 10.65 14.02 -5.52
CA VAL A 277 11.06 13.36 -6.76
C VAL A 277 11.97 12.20 -6.40
N TYR A 278 11.49 10.99 -6.59
CA TYR A 278 12.24 9.76 -6.42
C TYR A 278 12.90 9.32 -7.72
N LEU A 279 14.16 8.94 -7.62
CA LEU A 279 14.83 8.06 -8.58
C LEU A 279 15.09 6.74 -7.88
N ARG A 280 14.58 5.65 -8.45
CA ARG A 280 14.62 4.31 -7.86
C ARG A 280 15.35 3.34 -8.77
N ALA A 281 16.08 2.41 -8.18
CA ALA A 281 16.64 1.26 -8.86
C ALA A 281 16.46 0.03 -7.97
N GLY A 282 16.25 -1.13 -8.58
CA GLY A 282 16.09 -2.38 -7.86
C GLY A 282 16.55 -3.57 -8.66
N ILE A 283 16.85 -4.62 -7.95
CA ILE A 283 17.12 -5.96 -8.49
C ILE A 283 16.24 -6.96 -7.77
N ALA A 284 15.77 -7.97 -8.49
CA ALA A 284 14.99 -9.05 -7.92
C ALA A 284 15.33 -10.40 -8.55
N TYR A 285 15.17 -11.43 -7.74
CA TYR A 285 15.12 -12.83 -8.17
C TYR A 285 13.71 -13.36 -7.86
N ASP A 286 12.94 -13.69 -8.90
CA ASP A 286 11.53 -14.03 -8.81
C ASP A 286 11.24 -15.35 -9.55
N THR A 287 10.99 -16.39 -8.79
CA THR A 287 10.66 -17.73 -9.29
C THR A 287 9.24 -18.15 -8.90
N ARG A 288 8.40 -17.21 -8.47
CA ARG A 288 6.99 -17.50 -8.19
C ARG A 288 6.31 -18.03 -9.45
N ASP A 289 5.49 -19.04 -9.29
CA ASP A 289 4.74 -19.66 -10.38
C ASP A 289 3.61 -18.75 -10.88
N PHE A 290 2.86 -18.11 -9.96
CA PHE A 290 1.81 -17.16 -10.30
C PHE A 290 1.84 -15.96 -9.36
N GLU A 291 2.04 -14.74 -9.89
CA GLU A 291 2.22 -13.54 -9.05
C GLU A 291 1.03 -13.22 -8.13
N PRO A 292 -0.25 -13.29 -8.58
CA PRO A 292 -1.40 -12.94 -7.73
C PRO A 292 -1.63 -13.90 -6.56
N ASP A 293 -1.41 -15.20 -6.72
CA ASP A 293 -1.65 -16.24 -5.71
C ASP A 293 -0.65 -17.39 -5.85
N PRO A 294 0.61 -17.20 -5.42
CA PRO A 294 1.67 -18.18 -5.62
C PRO A 294 1.51 -19.43 -4.75
N ASP A 295 1.74 -20.61 -5.34
CA ASP A 295 1.81 -21.90 -4.66
C ASP A 295 3.24 -22.26 -4.27
N ARG A 296 4.22 -21.83 -5.06
CA ARG A 296 5.63 -22.15 -4.88
C ARG A 296 6.53 -21.06 -5.46
N GLY A 297 7.77 -21.08 -5.00
CA GLY A 297 8.79 -20.17 -5.49
C GLY A 297 9.23 -19.15 -4.44
N ILE A 298 10.14 -18.30 -4.85
CA ILE A 298 10.73 -17.27 -4.00
C ILE A 298 10.81 -15.95 -4.75
N LEU A 299 10.53 -14.87 -4.05
CA LEU A 299 10.88 -13.51 -4.45
C LEU A 299 11.91 -12.98 -3.48
N VAL A 300 13.05 -12.53 -3.97
CA VAL A 300 14.05 -11.77 -3.22
C VAL A 300 14.27 -10.47 -3.97
N GLU A 301 14.12 -9.33 -3.30
CA GLU A 301 14.32 -8.02 -3.92
C GLU A 301 15.14 -7.07 -3.04
N LEU A 302 15.93 -6.25 -3.69
CA LEU A 302 16.63 -5.12 -3.09
C LEU A 302 16.36 -3.88 -3.91
N ASN A 303 15.81 -2.86 -3.27
CA ASN A 303 15.45 -1.59 -3.87
C ASN A 303 16.20 -0.46 -3.17
N VAL A 304 16.70 0.47 -3.96
CA VAL A 304 17.31 1.71 -3.51
C VAL A 304 16.60 2.90 -4.13
N ALA A 305 16.49 3.98 -3.39
CA ALA A 305 15.88 5.20 -3.87
C ALA A 305 16.68 6.42 -3.39
N ASN A 306 16.83 7.39 -4.29
CA ASN A 306 17.41 8.68 -4.02
C ASN A 306 16.35 9.76 -4.22
N VAL A 307 16.31 10.69 -3.29
CA VAL A 307 15.53 11.94 -3.38
C VAL A 307 16.47 13.09 -3.17
N SER A 308 16.50 14.02 -4.12
CA SER A 308 17.42 15.15 -4.08
C SER A 308 16.76 16.45 -4.51
N LYS A 309 17.19 17.54 -3.89
CA LYS A 309 16.80 18.89 -4.29
C LYS A 309 17.29 19.22 -5.71
N HIS A 310 18.37 18.59 -6.15
CA HIS A 310 18.87 18.74 -7.53
C HIS A 310 17.92 18.16 -8.57
N THR A 311 17.05 17.22 -8.21
CA THR A 311 16.04 16.63 -9.09
C THR A 311 14.68 17.32 -8.98
N GLY A 312 14.56 18.40 -8.20
CA GLY A 312 13.32 19.16 -8.00
C GLY A 312 12.53 18.79 -6.74
N SER A 313 13.11 17.99 -5.84
CA SER A 313 12.48 17.69 -4.55
C SER A 313 12.74 18.81 -3.52
N ASN A 314 11.87 18.93 -2.53
CA ASN A 314 12.10 19.81 -1.38
C ASN A 314 13.06 19.21 -0.33
N PHE A 315 13.44 17.95 -0.47
CA PHE A 315 14.18 17.18 0.53
C PHE A 315 15.36 16.44 -0.10
N ASP A 316 16.36 16.08 0.73
CA ASP A 316 17.51 15.25 0.36
C ASP A 316 17.58 14.04 1.30
N TYR A 317 17.39 12.82 0.77
CA TYR A 317 17.53 11.58 1.53
C TYR A 317 17.61 10.35 0.62
N ASN A 318 18.01 9.23 1.20
CA ASN A 318 18.06 7.93 0.51
C ASN A 318 17.23 6.91 1.26
N LYS A 319 16.75 5.91 0.52
CA LYS A 319 16.04 4.75 1.07
C LYS A 319 16.65 3.46 0.54
N VAL A 320 16.59 2.44 1.37
CA VAL A 320 16.92 1.06 0.99
C VAL A 320 15.80 0.18 1.50
N PHE A 321 15.33 -0.73 0.66
CA PHE A 321 14.32 -1.71 1.03
C PHE A 321 14.72 -3.08 0.52
N PHE A 322 14.71 -4.05 1.41
CA PHE A 322 14.96 -5.46 1.12
C PHE A 322 13.75 -6.28 1.57
N GLN A 323 13.31 -7.21 0.73
CA GLN A 323 12.33 -8.19 1.16
C GLN A 323 12.57 -9.56 0.52
N THR A 324 12.11 -10.58 1.22
CA THR A 324 12.01 -11.94 0.69
C THR A 324 10.62 -12.48 0.96
N LYS A 325 10.07 -13.20 -0.03
CA LYS A 325 8.84 -13.98 0.09
C LYS A 325 9.14 -15.39 -0.33
N TYR A 326 8.59 -16.36 0.38
CA TYR A 326 8.75 -17.77 0.07
C TYR A 326 7.41 -18.48 0.14
N PHE A 327 7.14 -19.31 -0.86
CA PHE A 327 5.91 -20.06 -1.01
C PHE A 327 6.24 -21.53 -1.23
N TYR A 328 5.57 -22.41 -0.50
CA TYR A 328 5.82 -23.83 -0.57
C TYR A 328 4.56 -24.64 -0.25
N LYS A 329 4.17 -25.53 -1.16
CA LYS A 329 3.04 -26.44 -0.96
C LYS A 329 3.45 -27.53 0.02
N ILE A 330 2.74 -27.62 1.14
CA ILE A 330 3.07 -28.56 2.24
C ILE A 330 2.03 -29.66 2.35
N LEU A 331 2.45 -30.83 2.85
CA LEU A 331 1.60 -31.99 3.14
C LEU A 331 0.65 -32.38 1.99
N PRO A 332 1.11 -32.48 0.72
CA PRO A 332 0.22 -32.70 -0.43
C PRO A 332 -0.52 -34.04 -0.39
N SER A 333 -0.06 -35.00 0.44
CA SER A 333 -0.74 -36.27 0.66
C SER A 333 -1.92 -36.21 1.63
N VAL A 334 -2.06 -35.12 2.41
CA VAL A 334 -3.11 -34.92 3.40
C VAL A 334 -4.02 -33.75 3.01
N PHE A 335 -3.42 -32.69 2.53
CA PHE A 335 -4.09 -31.50 2.05
C PHE A 335 -3.67 -31.27 0.60
N GLU A 336 -4.59 -31.37 -0.33
CA GLU A 336 -4.29 -31.19 -1.76
C GLU A 336 -3.76 -29.78 -2.06
N GLU A 337 -4.27 -28.78 -1.35
CA GLU A 337 -4.05 -27.36 -1.61
C GLU A 337 -3.70 -26.57 -0.33
N LEU A 338 -2.61 -26.96 0.36
CA LEU A 338 -2.09 -26.23 1.52
C LEU A 338 -0.74 -25.60 1.20
N VAL A 339 -0.68 -24.26 1.20
CA VAL A 339 0.53 -23.50 0.91
C VAL A 339 1.03 -22.80 2.18
N PHE A 340 2.28 -23.00 2.52
CA PHE A 340 3.01 -22.18 3.49
C PHE A 340 3.58 -20.96 2.76
N ALA A 341 3.16 -19.76 3.15
CA ALA A 341 3.66 -18.51 2.64
C ALA A 341 4.34 -17.72 3.77
N THR A 342 5.52 -17.18 3.51
CA THR A 342 6.22 -16.34 4.48
C THR A 342 6.90 -15.18 3.81
N ARG A 343 6.99 -14.05 4.54
CA ARG A 343 7.66 -12.84 4.12
C ARG A 343 8.55 -12.32 5.25
N GLY A 344 9.73 -11.79 4.88
CA GLY A 344 10.57 -10.98 5.74
C GLY A 344 11.02 -9.72 5.02
N ALA A 345 11.02 -8.57 5.69
CA ALA A 345 11.38 -7.30 5.09
C ALA A 345 12.18 -6.40 6.05
N LEU A 346 13.08 -5.61 5.46
CA LEU A 346 13.89 -4.61 6.14
C LEU A 346 13.88 -3.32 5.32
N GLY A 347 13.59 -2.19 5.96
CA GLY A 347 13.61 -0.87 5.35
C GLY A 347 14.52 0.09 6.11
N TYR A 348 15.19 0.96 5.37
CA TYR A 348 15.99 2.04 5.90
C TYR A 348 15.72 3.34 5.17
N THR A 349 15.56 4.41 5.92
CA THR A 349 15.42 5.78 5.41
C THR A 349 16.47 6.67 6.08
N SER A 350 17.32 7.32 5.28
CA SER A 350 18.35 8.19 5.81
C SER A 350 17.78 9.49 6.39
N LYS A 351 18.58 10.21 7.15
CA LYS A 351 18.23 11.52 7.70
C LYS A 351 17.88 12.50 6.57
N GLY A 352 16.92 13.39 6.83
CA GLY A 352 16.49 14.41 5.87
C GLY A 352 15.11 14.16 5.28
N ALA A 353 14.60 12.95 5.36
CA ALA A 353 13.25 12.60 4.91
C ALA A 353 12.18 13.34 5.71
N PRO A 354 11.08 13.82 5.06
CA PRO A 354 9.92 14.31 5.79
C PRO A 354 9.22 13.15 6.50
N PHE A 355 8.46 13.44 7.54
CA PHE A 355 7.81 12.43 8.39
C PHE A 355 6.90 11.49 7.58
N SER A 356 6.19 12.03 6.59
CA SER A 356 5.30 11.27 5.69
C SER A 356 6.04 10.20 4.89
N GLU A 357 7.33 10.43 4.62
CA GLU A 357 8.14 9.53 3.81
C GLU A 357 8.94 8.52 4.65
N VAL A 358 9.20 8.79 5.93
CA VAL A 358 9.86 7.82 6.82
C VAL A 358 9.06 6.52 6.91
N ARG A 359 7.73 6.62 6.86
CA ARG A 359 6.81 5.47 6.85
C ARG A 359 6.74 4.71 5.52
N TYR A 360 7.06 5.36 4.41
CA TYR A 360 6.85 4.82 3.07
C TYR A 360 7.95 3.84 2.67
N MET A 361 7.58 2.68 2.17
CA MET A 361 8.47 1.65 1.60
C MET A 361 8.00 1.31 0.20
N TRP A 362 8.92 1.00 -0.69
CA TRP A 362 8.60 0.63 -2.07
C TRP A 362 9.14 -0.76 -2.39
N SER A 363 8.26 -1.61 -2.88
CA SER A 363 8.51 -2.95 -3.39
C SER A 363 8.09 -3.04 -4.85
N LEU A 364 8.56 -4.05 -5.57
CA LEU A 364 8.12 -4.36 -6.94
C LEU A 364 6.63 -4.70 -7.01
N ASP A 365 6.07 -5.27 -5.94
CA ASP A 365 4.63 -5.58 -5.84
C ASP A 365 3.79 -4.34 -5.48
N GLY A 366 4.41 -3.24 -5.11
CA GLY A 366 3.73 -1.98 -4.80
C GLY A 366 4.24 -1.29 -3.53
N PRO A 367 3.72 -0.09 -3.24
CA PRO A 367 4.09 0.66 -2.06
C PRO A 367 3.50 0.04 -0.79
N MET A 368 4.25 0.15 0.31
CA MET A 368 3.83 -0.20 1.66
C MET A 368 4.09 0.98 2.60
N THR A 369 3.37 1.03 3.70
CA THR A 369 3.57 2.05 4.73
C THR A 369 4.14 1.45 6.02
N GLY A 370 4.31 2.23 7.07
CA GLY A 370 4.91 1.84 8.34
C GLY A 370 4.29 0.60 8.97
N ILE A 371 4.91 0.07 10.02
CA ILE A 371 4.42 -1.14 10.66
C ILE A 371 3.08 -0.88 11.34
N GLY A 372 2.11 -1.71 11.00
CA GLY A 372 0.69 -1.66 11.33
C GLY A 372 -0.18 -1.63 10.09
N GLY A 373 -1.41 -2.13 10.19
CA GLY A 373 -2.34 -2.25 9.08
C GLY A 373 -2.13 -3.52 8.24
N LEU A 374 -2.96 -3.66 7.22
CA LEU A 374 -3.12 -4.89 6.43
C LEU A 374 -1.81 -5.41 5.82
N GLN A 375 -0.98 -4.51 5.28
CA GLN A 375 0.18 -4.91 4.48
C GLN A 375 1.42 -5.27 5.30
N THR A 376 1.49 -4.94 6.60
CA THR A 376 2.71 -5.14 7.38
C THR A 376 2.50 -5.93 8.65
N MET A 377 1.67 -5.45 9.57
CA MET A 377 1.38 -6.14 10.83
C MET A 377 -0.08 -5.90 11.19
N ARG A 378 -0.93 -6.84 10.82
CA ARG A 378 -2.37 -6.82 11.09
C ARG A 378 -2.65 -6.83 12.59
N GLY A 379 -3.77 -6.23 13.04
CA GLY A 379 -4.08 -6.10 14.47
C GLY A 379 -3.43 -4.90 15.17
N TYR A 380 -2.62 -4.11 14.48
CA TYR A 380 -2.19 -2.77 14.88
C TYR A 380 -2.67 -1.74 13.88
N ARG A 381 -3.02 -0.54 14.33
CA ARG A 381 -3.44 0.56 13.45
C ARG A 381 -2.36 0.86 12.40
N GLN A 382 -2.78 1.31 11.23
CA GLN A 382 -1.86 1.69 10.17
C GLN A 382 -0.85 2.73 10.66
N ASP A 383 0.42 2.57 10.30
CA ASP A 383 1.52 3.44 10.71
C ASP A 383 1.71 3.57 12.23
N ARG A 384 1.29 2.55 13.00
CA ARG A 384 1.43 2.55 14.46
C ARG A 384 2.88 2.64 14.91
N PHE A 385 3.79 2.02 14.15
CA PHE A 385 5.22 2.05 14.42
C PHE A 385 5.98 2.54 13.19
N VAL A 386 6.62 3.70 13.32
CA VAL A 386 7.37 4.35 12.24
C VAL A 386 8.72 4.80 12.79
N ALA A 387 9.80 4.43 12.10
CA ALA A 387 11.16 4.91 12.40
C ALA A 387 12.04 4.85 11.15
N PRO A 388 13.22 5.46 11.18
CA PRO A 388 14.16 5.41 10.07
C PRO A 388 14.55 4.00 9.64
N MET A 389 14.52 3.04 10.56
CA MET A 389 14.74 1.63 10.25
C MET A 389 13.58 0.77 10.73
N VAL A 390 13.14 -0.14 9.87
CA VAL A 390 11.97 -0.98 10.07
C VAL A 390 12.28 -2.41 9.66
N GLY A 391 11.81 -3.38 10.46
CA GLY A 391 11.88 -4.80 10.14
C GLY A 391 10.56 -5.47 10.49
N PHE A 392 10.04 -6.29 9.58
CA PHE A 392 8.80 -7.04 9.81
C PHE A 392 8.81 -8.36 9.05
N GLY A 393 7.97 -9.27 9.50
CA GLY A 393 7.74 -10.55 8.86
C GLY A 393 6.31 -11.01 9.05
N SER A 394 5.86 -11.87 8.14
CA SER A 394 4.54 -12.48 8.15
C SER A 394 4.65 -13.95 7.76
N MET A 395 3.81 -14.80 8.36
CA MET A 395 3.64 -16.21 8.00
C MET A 395 2.15 -16.49 7.83
N GLU A 396 1.80 -17.20 6.76
CA GLU A 396 0.44 -17.63 6.47
C GLU A 396 0.42 -19.12 6.11
N LEU A 397 -0.63 -19.80 6.53
CA LEU A 397 -0.99 -21.12 6.01
C LEU A 397 -2.24 -20.94 5.15
N ARG A 398 -2.10 -21.03 3.83
CA ARG A 398 -3.18 -20.84 2.87
C ARG A 398 -3.75 -22.21 2.49
N TRP A 399 -4.92 -22.55 3.06
CA TRP A 399 -5.59 -23.80 2.77
C TRP A 399 -6.81 -23.56 1.88
N ARG A 400 -6.70 -23.93 0.61
CA ARG A 400 -7.82 -23.95 -0.33
C ARG A 400 -8.63 -25.22 -0.10
N PHE A 401 -9.79 -25.07 0.51
CA PHE A 401 -10.63 -26.21 0.97
C PHE A 401 -11.82 -26.50 0.08
N ALA A 402 -12.21 -25.58 -0.80
CA ALA A 402 -13.34 -25.77 -1.71
C ALA A 402 -13.12 -24.99 -3.01
N THR A 403 -13.40 -25.64 -4.13
CA THR A 403 -13.44 -25.03 -5.47
C THR A 403 -14.75 -25.42 -6.14
N PHE A 404 -15.48 -24.43 -6.68
CA PHE A 404 -16.77 -24.64 -7.33
C PHE A 404 -16.99 -23.60 -8.43
N LYS A 405 -17.92 -23.91 -9.35
CA LYS A 405 -18.36 -22.99 -10.41
C LYS A 405 -19.74 -22.45 -10.13
N ILE A 406 -19.96 -21.16 -10.41
CA ILE A 406 -21.26 -20.52 -10.49
C ILE A 406 -21.40 -19.94 -11.90
N GLY A 407 -22.21 -20.56 -12.73
CA GLY A 407 -22.21 -20.28 -14.18
C GLY A 407 -20.85 -20.63 -14.80
N ASP A 408 -20.25 -19.67 -15.49
CA ASP A 408 -18.92 -19.81 -16.11
C ASP A 408 -17.77 -19.33 -15.19
N GLU A 409 -18.09 -18.87 -13.98
CA GLU A 409 -17.12 -18.29 -13.06
C GLU A 409 -16.61 -19.32 -12.05
N LEU A 410 -15.29 -19.40 -11.88
CA LEU A 410 -14.63 -20.30 -10.93
C LEU A 410 -14.36 -19.57 -9.60
N PHE A 411 -14.76 -20.20 -8.49
CA PHE A 411 -14.52 -19.70 -7.13
C PHE A 411 -13.74 -20.73 -6.32
N THR A 412 -12.69 -20.28 -5.65
CA THR A 412 -11.95 -21.09 -4.68
C THR A 412 -11.99 -20.40 -3.33
N LEU A 413 -12.35 -21.14 -2.28
CA LEU A 413 -12.37 -20.67 -0.89
C LEU A 413 -11.12 -21.16 -0.18
N SER A 414 -10.45 -20.24 0.53
CA SER A 414 -9.25 -20.55 1.31
C SER A 414 -9.33 -19.98 2.72
N LEU A 415 -8.95 -20.78 3.71
CA LEU A 415 -8.72 -20.35 5.10
C LEU A 415 -7.25 -20.03 5.29
N VAL A 416 -6.97 -18.92 5.98
CA VAL A 416 -5.61 -18.39 6.11
C VAL A 416 -5.35 -17.96 7.56
N PRO A 417 -4.97 -18.88 8.47
CA PRO A 417 -4.36 -18.48 9.73
C PRO A 417 -3.01 -17.82 9.48
N PHE A 418 -2.70 -16.79 10.25
CA PHE A 418 -1.49 -15.99 10.07
C PHE A 418 -0.89 -15.49 11.39
N TYR A 419 0.38 -15.15 11.30
CA TYR A 419 1.16 -14.55 12.38
C TYR A 419 2.08 -13.48 11.80
N ASP A 420 2.02 -12.27 12.37
CA ASP A 420 2.83 -11.14 11.96
C ASP A 420 3.73 -10.69 13.12
N VAL A 421 4.93 -10.25 12.78
CA VAL A 421 5.93 -9.75 13.73
C VAL A 421 6.62 -8.52 13.16
N GLY A 422 6.92 -7.54 13.99
CA GLY A 422 7.61 -6.35 13.53
C GLY A 422 8.24 -5.52 14.64
N ARG A 423 9.22 -4.72 14.23
CA ARG A 423 9.92 -3.77 15.08
C ARG A 423 10.48 -2.62 14.27
N VAL A 424 10.71 -1.50 14.94
CA VAL A 424 11.39 -0.31 14.41
C VAL A 424 12.59 0.05 15.26
N TRP A 425 13.58 0.75 14.67
CA TRP A 425 14.79 1.23 15.35
C TRP A 425 15.12 2.66 14.91
N ASP A 426 15.70 3.43 15.80
CA ASP A 426 16.12 4.81 15.53
C ASP A 426 17.33 4.89 14.60
N SER A 427 18.13 3.83 14.55
CA SER A 427 19.30 3.73 13.68
C SER A 427 19.76 2.28 13.49
N GLU A 428 20.54 2.04 12.44
CA GLU A 428 21.16 0.75 12.13
C GLU A 428 22.11 0.24 13.26
N LYS A 429 22.66 1.15 14.05
CA LYS A 429 23.56 0.80 15.18
C LYS A 429 22.82 0.22 16.39
N ARG A 430 21.50 0.29 16.40
CA ARG A 430 20.66 -0.18 17.52
C ARG A 430 19.88 -1.44 17.22
N ILE A 431 20.13 -2.09 16.08
CA ILE A 431 19.43 -3.32 15.72
C ILE A 431 19.67 -4.37 16.81
N ASN A 432 18.59 -4.85 17.38
CA ASN A 432 18.59 -5.94 18.36
C ASN A 432 17.32 -6.79 18.19
N LEU A 433 17.33 -7.99 18.77
CA LEU A 433 16.24 -8.95 18.67
C LEU A 433 15.20 -8.87 19.78
N GLN A 434 15.24 -7.81 20.63
CA GLN A 434 14.31 -7.66 21.75
C GLN A 434 13.21 -6.66 21.43
N GLY A 435 12.05 -6.84 22.05
CA GLY A 435 10.94 -5.86 21.99
C GLY A 435 10.17 -5.87 20.69
N TYR A 436 10.17 -6.99 19.96
CA TYR A 436 9.28 -7.17 18.81
C TYR A 436 7.81 -7.13 19.22
N LYS A 437 7.00 -6.56 18.35
CA LYS A 437 5.54 -6.60 18.42
C LYS A 437 5.03 -7.77 17.62
N HIS A 438 3.92 -8.33 18.05
CA HIS A 438 3.33 -9.53 17.47
C HIS A 438 1.83 -9.35 17.31
N SER A 439 1.30 -9.90 16.24
CA SER A 439 -0.13 -10.06 16.03
C SER A 439 -0.41 -11.40 15.34
N TRP A 440 -1.64 -11.86 15.45
CA TRP A 440 -2.08 -13.12 14.87
C TRP A 440 -3.56 -13.03 14.51
N GLY A 441 -3.98 -13.92 13.67
CA GLY A 441 -5.36 -13.95 13.24
C GLY A 441 -5.66 -15.04 12.26
N GLY A 442 -6.80 -14.87 11.60
CA GLY A 442 -7.24 -15.76 10.55
C GLY A 442 -8.10 -15.01 9.55
N GLY A 443 -8.11 -15.49 8.33
CA GLY A 443 -8.85 -14.89 7.26
C GLY A 443 -9.48 -15.90 6.32
N LEU A 444 -10.45 -15.41 5.57
CA LEU A 444 -11.06 -16.07 4.43
C LEU A 444 -10.56 -15.41 3.16
N ARG A 445 -10.24 -16.21 2.15
CA ARG A 445 -9.99 -15.76 0.78
C ARG A 445 -11.07 -16.33 -0.13
N ILE A 446 -11.60 -15.47 -0.98
CA ILE A 446 -12.46 -15.87 -2.10
C ILE A 446 -11.66 -15.54 -3.36
N ILE A 447 -11.14 -16.57 -4.01
CA ILE A 447 -10.34 -16.44 -5.22
C ILE A 447 -11.28 -16.63 -6.40
N TRP A 448 -11.48 -15.56 -7.17
CA TRP A 448 -12.38 -15.52 -8.31
C TRP A 448 -11.56 -15.54 -9.60
N ASN A 449 -11.80 -16.56 -10.45
CA ASN A 449 -11.07 -16.79 -11.69
C ASN A 449 -9.54 -16.70 -11.52
N GLN A 450 -9.02 -17.23 -10.43
CA GLN A 450 -7.60 -17.30 -10.08
C GLN A 450 -6.90 -15.93 -9.89
N ALA A 451 -7.33 -14.89 -10.59
CA ALA A 451 -6.65 -13.60 -10.64
C ALA A 451 -7.20 -12.54 -9.67
N THR A 452 -8.42 -12.71 -9.18
CA THR A 452 -9.05 -11.77 -8.23
C THR A 452 -9.19 -12.43 -6.87
N VAL A 453 -8.43 -11.97 -5.90
CA VAL A 453 -8.49 -12.44 -4.52
C VAL A 453 -9.23 -11.43 -3.67
N ILE A 454 -10.34 -11.84 -3.04
CA ILE A 454 -11.04 -11.05 -2.03
C ILE A 454 -10.59 -11.56 -0.67
N LEU A 455 -10.07 -10.67 0.14
CA LEU A 455 -9.53 -10.93 1.46
C LEU A 455 -10.51 -10.45 2.54
N ILE A 456 -10.74 -11.29 3.56
CA ILE A 456 -11.45 -10.93 4.79
C ILE A 456 -10.60 -11.43 5.94
N ASP A 457 -9.89 -10.54 6.65
CA ASP A 457 -8.99 -10.87 7.76
C ASP A 457 -9.49 -10.33 9.08
N PHE A 458 -9.41 -11.17 10.11
CA PHE A 458 -9.58 -10.79 11.53
C PHE A 458 -8.22 -10.95 12.21
N ALA A 459 -7.72 -9.87 12.77
CA ALA A 459 -6.40 -9.81 13.37
C ALA A 459 -6.46 -9.26 14.79
N LYS A 460 -5.67 -9.84 15.69
CA LYS A 460 -5.57 -9.43 17.08
C LYS A 460 -4.13 -9.15 17.48
N SER A 461 -3.93 -8.08 18.22
CA SER A 461 -2.69 -7.71 18.88
C SER A 461 -2.90 -7.48 20.38
N ARG A 462 -1.88 -6.96 21.05
CA ARG A 462 -2.01 -6.48 22.46
C ARG A 462 -2.82 -5.18 22.55
N GLU A 463 -2.83 -4.37 21.48
CA GLU A 463 -3.43 -3.04 21.48
C GLU A 463 -4.84 -3.04 20.88
N ASP A 464 -5.09 -3.89 19.85
CA ASP A 464 -6.31 -3.78 19.07
C ASP A 464 -6.75 -5.12 18.46
N THR A 465 -8.02 -5.18 18.05
CA THR A 465 -8.59 -6.24 17.21
C THR A 465 -9.17 -5.58 15.97
N GLN A 466 -8.73 -5.96 14.78
CA GLN A 466 -9.08 -5.32 13.53
C GLN A 466 -9.66 -6.30 12.53
N MET A 467 -10.57 -5.82 11.70
CA MET A 467 -11.09 -6.51 10.53
C MET A 467 -10.72 -5.74 9.27
N PHE A 468 -10.25 -6.47 8.28
CA PHE A 468 -9.93 -5.93 6.96
C PHE A 468 -10.72 -6.65 5.88
N VAL A 469 -11.19 -5.90 4.90
CA VAL A 469 -11.73 -6.42 3.64
C VAL A 469 -11.02 -5.69 2.50
N ASP A 470 -10.36 -6.43 1.63
CA ASP A 470 -9.59 -5.85 0.51
C ASP A 470 -9.52 -6.83 -0.68
N PHE A 471 -8.96 -6.35 -1.78
CA PHE A 471 -8.75 -7.10 -3.02
C PHE A 471 -7.27 -7.35 -3.25
N SER A 472 -6.72 -8.36 -2.63
CA SER A 472 -5.41 -8.98 -2.86
C SER A 472 -5.06 -9.89 -1.69
N HIS A 473 -3.93 -10.60 -1.73
CA HIS A 473 -3.30 -11.11 -0.51
C HIS A 473 -2.65 -9.97 0.28
N ALA A 474 -2.40 -10.19 1.58
CA ALA A 474 -1.66 -9.24 2.41
C ALA A 474 -0.18 -9.09 1.95
N PHE A 475 0.37 -10.16 1.28
CA PHE A 475 1.69 -10.13 0.64
C PHE A 475 1.86 -11.19 -0.44
#